data_0cf7b43adcc58f399723543feef853f4
#
_entry.id   0cf7b43adcc58f399723543feef853f4
#
_cell.length_a   1.000
_cell.length_b   1.000
_cell.length_c   1.000
_cell.angle_alpha   90.00
_cell.angle_beta   90.00
_cell.angle_gamma   90.00
#
_symmetry.space_group_name_H-M   'P 1'
#
loop_
_entity.id
_entity.type
_entity.pdbx_description
1 polymer ?
#
loop_
_entity_poly.entity_id
_entity_poly.type
_entity_poly.pdbx_seq_one_letter_code
_entity_poly.pdbx_strand_id
1 'polypeptide(L)'
;LIKRAGIAGVLAAGVAPAVHAQAAVRWRVATSFPKSLDTLHGCAVKFSDTVKALSGGKFEVSVHAAGELMPAFGIVDALNDDSIEMGETAAYYYAGKDPSFAFGCAVPFGFTPQQMQAWKLHGNGRKLMDELYGKYNFFGLSALNTGTQMGGWYRKEMNKPEDFKGLKMRLGGGVFGESMAKLGVVAQSLPGGEVYQALEKGTLDAAEFVGPYDDEKLGWNKVAKYYYYGGWWEGGADLEFFINKKAFAKLSADNQAIVRAAAAVAYDDGTSKYLALNPISLKKLVASG
;
A
#
# COMPACT_ATOMS: atom_id res chain seq x y z
N LEU A 1 18.40 -84.45 -27.31
CA LEU A 1 17.17 -83.65 -27.25
C LEU A 1 17.33 -82.55 -26.18
N ILE A 2 17.65 -81.36 -26.59
CA ILE A 2 17.77 -80.17 -25.68
C ILE A 2 16.53 -79.29 -25.88
N LYS A 3 15.71 -79.21 -24.84
CA LYS A 3 14.56 -78.31 -24.79
C LYS A 3 15.07 -76.89 -24.44
N ARG A 4 14.85 -75.90 -25.33
CA ARG A 4 15.02 -74.52 -25.07
C ARG A 4 13.82 -74.00 -24.26
N ALA A 5 14.09 -73.50 -23.04
CA ALA A 5 13.12 -72.71 -22.28
C ALA A 5 13.22 -71.24 -22.67
N GLY A 6 12.16 -70.67 -23.21
CA GLY A 6 12.07 -69.27 -23.53
C GLY A 6 11.74 -68.46 -22.26
N ILE A 7 12.55 -67.46 -21.97
CA ILE A 7 12.29 -66.47 -20.90
C ILE A 7 11.44 -65.37 -21.54
N ALA A 8 10.16 -65.30 -21.16
CA ALA A 8 9.29 -64.16 -21.49
C ALA A 8 9.61 -63.03 -20.52
N GLY A 9 10.29 -61.99 -21.00
CA GLY A 9 10.50 -60.76 -20.29
C GLY A 9 9.22 -59.93 -20.20
N VAL A 10 8.68 -59.76 -19.02
CA VAL A 10 7.60 -58.84 -18.75
C VAL A 10 8.20 -57.42 -18.71
N LEU A 11 8.00 -56.63 -19.75
CA LEU A 11 8.25 -55.20 -19.74
C LEU A 11 7.21 -54.53 -18.82
N ALA A 12 7.59 -54.22 -17.59
CA ALA A 12 6.84 -53.32 -16.71
C ALA A 12 6.94 -51.93 -17.31
N ALA A 13 5.93 -51.50 -18.04
CA ALA A 13 5.76 -50.10 -18.44
C ALA A 13 5.53 -49.29 -17.14
N GLY A 14 6.58 -48.64 -16.66
CA GLY A 14 6.49 -47.69 -15.59
C GLY A 14 5.63 -46.53 -16.03
N VAL A 15 4.42 -46.44 -15.50
CA VAL A 15 3.59 -45.23 -15.63
C VAL A 15 4.29 -44.15 -14.83
N ALA A 16 5.09 -43.32 -15.50
CA ALA A 16 5.59 -42.10 -14.89
C ALA A 16 4.36 -41.27 -14.46
N PRO A 17 4.30 -40.79 -13.21
CA PRO A 17 3.22 -39.93 -12.81
C PRO A 17 3.24 -38.71 -13.74
N ALA A 18 2.11 -38.46 -14.44
CA ALA A 18 1.93 -37.24 -15.21
C ALA A 18 2.06 -36.09 -14.20
N VAL A 19 3.19 -35.38 -14.24
CA VAL A 19 3.35 -34.10 -13.57
C VAL A 19 2.39 -33.18 -14.27
N HIS A 20 1.17 -33.06 -13.75
CA HIS A 20 0.26 -32.00 -14.18
C HIS A 20 0.98 -30.69 -13.89
N ALA A 21 1.52 -30.05 -14.92
CA ALA A 21 2.02 -28.68 -14.83
C ALA A 21 0.84 -27.83 -14.34
N GLN A 22 0.88 -27.44 -13.07
CA GLN A 22 -0.14 -26.58 -12.50
C GLN A 22 -0.14 -25.30 -13.34
N ALA A 23 -1.30 -24.93 -13.86
CA ALA A 23 -1.43 -23.71 -14.69
C ALA A 23 -0.87 -22.52 -13.91
N ALA A 24 -0.06 -21.71 -14.59
CA ALA A 24 0.53 -20.53 -13.97
C ALA A 24 -0.57 -19.58 -13.46
N VAL A 25 -0.49 -19.23 -12.18
CA VAL A 25 -1.40 -18.25 -11.58
C VAL A 25 -0.94 -16.86 -11.99
N ARG A 26 -1.87 -16.02 -12.42
CA ARG A 26 -1.60 -14.63 -12.77
C ARG A 26 -2.57 -13.72 -12.07
N TRP A 27 -2.05 -12.75 -11.33
CA TRP A 27 -2.79 -11.70 -10.66
C TRP A 27 -2.34 -10.33 -11.15
N ARG A 28 -3.20 -9.34 -10.94
CA ARG A 28 -2.90 -7.92 -11.12
C ARG A 28 -3.01 -7.23 -9.77
N VAL A 29 -2.02 -6.40 -9.45
CA VAL A 29 -2.12 -5.47 -8.35
C VAL A 29 -2.20 -4.05 -8.90
N ALA A 30 -3.27 -3.32 -8.57
CA ALA A 30 -3.37 -1.89 -8.81
C ALA A 30 -2.89 -1.14 -7.57
N THR A 31 -1.98 -0.19 -7.71
CA THR A 31 -1.54 0.66 -6.60
C THR A 31 -2.11 2.07 -6.72
N SER A 32 -2.42 2.70 -5.59
CA SER A 32 -2.84 4.11 -5.53
C SER A 32 -1.69 5.10 -5.79
N PHE A 33 -0.48 4.62 -6.08
CA PHE A 33 0.73 5.42 -6.11
C PHE A 33 1.40 5.43 -7.50
N PRO A 34 2.02 6.56 -7.90
CA PRO A 34 2.77 6.65 -9.15
C PRO A 34 4.11 5.91 -9.05
N LYS A 35 4.66 5.49 -10.20
CA LYS A 35 5.95 4.77 -10.30
C LYS A 35 7.15 5.54 -9.72
N SER A 36 7.07 6.87 -9.67
CA SER A 36 8.13 7.71 -9.09
C SER A 36 8.34 7.50 -7.59
N LEU A 37 7.31 7.00 -6.88
CA LEU A 37 7.37 6.70 -5.46
C LEU A 37 7.84 5.26 -5.25
N ASP A 38 9.15 5.06 -5.33
CA ASP A 38 9.79 3.74 -5.31
C ASP A 38 9.79 3.02 -3.94
N THR A 39 9.22 3.64 -2.91
CA THR A 39 8.87 2.97 -1.67
C THR A 39 7.42 2.51 -1.71
N LEU A 40 6.46 3.39 -1.98
CA LEU A 40 5.04 3.05 -2.05
C LEU A 40 4.76 2.09 -3.22
N HIS A 41 4.94 2.53 -4.45
CA HIS A 41 4.79 1.66 -5.63
C HIS A 41 5.79 0.48 -5.60
N GLY A 42 7.02 0.74 -5.13
CA GLY A 42 8.07 -0.28 -4.99
C GLY A 42 7.72 -1.41 -4.02
N CYS A 43 6.85 -1.17 -3.05
CA CYS A 43 6.31 -2.19 -2.16
C CYS A 43 5.51 -3.25 -2.94
N ALA A 44 4.64 -2.83 -3.86
CA ALA A 44 3.92 -3.75 -4.73
C ALA A 44 4.87 -4.52 -5.67
N VAL A 45 5.94 -3.87 -6.17
CA VAL A 45 6.99 -4.54 -6.96
C VAL A 45 7.71 -5.58 -6.10
N LYS A 46 8.12 -5.24 -4.88
CA LYS A 46 8.77 -6.17 -3.94
C LYS A 46 7.87 -7.37 -3.63
N PHE A 47 6.58 -7.13 -3.41
CA PHE A 47 5.60 -8.20 -3.25
C PHE A 47 5.56 -9.13 -4.47
N SER A 48 5.44 -8.56 -5.68
CA SER A 48 5.41 -9.31 -6.94
C SER A 48 6.64 -10.18 -7.14
N ASP A 49 7.83 -9.60 -6.95
CA ASP A 49 9.11 -10.31 -7.09
C ASP A 49 9.23 -11.45 -6.08
N THR A 50 8.77 -11.22 -4.85
CA THR A 50 8.79 -12.23 -3.79
C THR A 50 7.82 -13.39 -4.11
N VAL A 51 6.60 -13.10 -4.57
CA VAL A 51 5.64 -14.13 -5.02
C VAL A 51 6.24 -14.97 -6.14
N LYS A 52 6.83 -14.31 -7.15
CA LYS A 52 7.47 -15.01 -8.28
C LYS A 52 8.63 -15.90 -7.83
N ALA A 53 9.50 -15.39 -6.96
CA ALA A 53 10.64 -16.14 -6.43
C ALA A 53 10.19 -17.36 -5.62
N LEU A 54 9.28 -17.18 -4.66
CA LEU A 54 8.82 -18.26 -3.78
C LEU A 54 8.00 -19.33 -4.51
N SER A 55 7.30 -18.97 -5.59
CA SER A 55 6.53 -19.91 -6.42
C SER A 55 7.35 -20.59 -7.51
N GLY A 56 8.66 -20.29 -7.64
CA GLY A 56 9.48 -20.75 -8.76
C GLY A 56 8.96 -20.29 -10.11
N GLY A 57 8.37 -19.09 -10.19
CA GLY A 57 7.80 -18.51 -11.40
C GLY A 57 6.40 -19.02 -11.78
N LYS A 58 5.78 -19.87 -10.94
CA LYS A 58 4.44 -20.43 -11.22
C LYS A 58 3.30 -19.50 -10.82
N PHE A 59 3.59 -18.47 -10.05
CA PHE A 59 2.66 -17.42 -9.68
C PHE A 59 3.28 -16.05 -10.02
N GLU A 60 2.65 -15.32 -10.91
CA GLU A 60 3.09 -14.00 -11.34
C GLU A 60 2.04 -12.95 -10.96
N VAL A 61 2.51 -11.80 -10.47
CA VAL A 61 1.67 -10.64 -10.14
C VAL A 61 2.16 -9.45 -10.96
N SER A 62 1.34 -8.93 -11.87
CA SER A 62 1.65 -7.71 -12.61
C SER A 62 1.30 -6.48 -11.78
N VAL A 63 2.23 -5.52 -11.70
CA VAL A 63 2.06 -4.29 -10.91
C VAL A 63 1.66 -3.14 -11.83
N HIS A 64 0.58 -2.46 -11.47
CA HIS A 64 0.01 -1.34 -12.22
C HIS A 64 -0.07 -0.09 -11.34
N ALA A 65 0.58 0.98 -11.79
CA ALA A 65 0.59 2.25 -11.08
C ALA A 65 -0.77 2.96 -11.11
N ALA A 66 -0.92 3.96 -10.26
CA ALA A 66 -2.11 4.81 -10.23
C ALA A 66 -2.45 5.34 -11.63
N GLY A 67 -3.70 5.14 -12.04
CA GLY A 67 -4.21 5.58 -13.35
C GLY A 67 -4.01 4.60 -14.51
N GLU A 68 -3.24 3.50 -14.33
CA GLU A 68 -3.02 2.53 -15.43
C GLU A 68 -4.23 1.60 -15.67
N LEU A 69 -4.86 1.09 -14.62
CA LEU A 69 -6.06 0.26 -14.72
C LEU A 69 -7.33 1.01 -14.34
N MET A 70 -7.22 1.91 -13.37
CA MET A 70 -8.32 2.68 -12.80
C MET A 70 -7.79 3.93 -12.11
N PRO A 71 -8.67 4.92 -11.77
CA PRO A 71 -8.26 6.03 -10.91
C PRO A 71 -7.66 5.54 -9.59
N ALA A 72 -6.73 6.30 -9.01
CA ALA A 72 -5.97 5.91 -7.81
C ALA A 72 -6.84 5.45 -6.63
N PHE A 73 -8.04 6.02 -6.48
CA PHE A 73 -8.98 5.69 -5.39
C PHE A 73 -10.11 4.73 -5.83
N GLY A 74 -10.02 4.11 -7.02
CA GLY A 74 -10.99 3.16 -7.54
C GLY A 74 -10.79 1.71 -7.08
N ILE A 75 -9.75 1.41 -6.27
CA ILE A 75 -9.34 0.05 -5.92
C ILE A 75 -10.43 -0.73 -5.18
N VAL A 76 -11.09 -0.13 -4.19
CA VAL A 76 -12.15 -0.81 -3.43
C VAL A 76 -13.33 -1.20 -4.32
N ASP A 77 -13.73 -0.34 -5.25
CA ASP A 77 -14.80 -0.64 -6.18
C ASP A 77 -14.41 -1.80 -7.12
N ALA A 78 -13.20 -1.75 -7.67
CA ALA A 78 -12.69 -2.80 -8.54
C ALA A 78 -12.54 -4.17 -7.85
N LEU A 79 -12.19 -4.19 -6.55
CA LEU A 79 -12.18 -5.42 -5.75
C LEU A 79 -13.57 -5.94 -5.47
N ASN A 80 -14.52 -5.04 -5.15
CA ASN A 80 -15.91 -5.38 -4.90
C ASN A 80 -16.57 -6.01 -6.14
N ASP A 81 -16.23 -5.51 -7.32
CA ASP A 81 -16.74 -5.95 -8.62
C ASP A 81 -15.94 -7.12 -9.22
N ASP A 82 -15.00 -7.71 -8.49
CA ASP A 82 -14.11 -8.79 -8.95
C ASP A 82 -13.27 -8.41 -10.20
N SER A 83 -13.04 -7.12 -10.46
CA SER A 83 -12.31 -6.64 -11.65
C SER A 83 -10.80 -6.76 -11.52
N ILE A 84 -10.27 -6.86 -10.32
CA ILE A 84 -8.86 -7.10 -9.99
C ILE A 84 -8.72 -8.10 -8.84
N GLU A 85 -7.57 -8.74 -8.77
CA GLU A 85 -7.26 -9.74 -7.74
C GLU A 85 -6.76 -9.11 -6.45
N MET A 86 -6.03 -7.98 -6.55
CA MET A 86 -5.56 -7.23 -5.39
C MET A 86 -5.27 -5.76 -5.69
N GLY A 87 -5.24 -4.94 -4.66
CA GLY A 87 -4.83 -3.55 -4.70
C GLY A 87 -3.85 -3.22 -3.58
N GLU A 88 -3.06 -2.17 -3.76
CA GLU A 88 -2.19 -1.60 -2.72
C GLU A 88 -2.56 -0.14 -2.51
N THR A 89 -2.96 0.22 -1.29
CA THR A 89 -3.56 1.52 -1.00
C THR A 89 -3.53 1.87 0.49
N ALA A 90 -3.95 3.09 0.81
CA ALA A 90 -4.21 3.53 2.19
C ALA A 90 -5.71 3.40 2.49
N ALA A 91 -6.05 2.65 3.55
CA ALA A 91 -7.45 2.37 3.87
C ALA A 91 -8.27 3.64 4.09
N TYR A 92 -7.74 4.68 4.70
CA TYR A 92 -8.46 5.93 4.97
C TYR A 92 -8.92 6.69 3.71
N TYR A 93 -8.37 6.41 2.52
CA TYR A 93 -8.87 6.97 1.25
C TYR A 93 -10.34 6.62 0.99
N TYR A 94 -10.83 5.57 1.62
CA TYR A 94 -12.19 5.06 1.48
C TYR A 94 -13.09 5.40 2.67
N ALA A 95 -12.67 6.30 3.56
CA ALA A 95 -13.48 6.74 4.70
C ALA A 95 -14.84 7.34 4.28
N GLY A 96 -14.95 7.85 3.05
CA GLY A 96 -16.22 8.27 2.47
C GLY A 96 -17.22 7.13 2.24
N LYS A 97 -16.77 5.85 2.16
CA LYS A 97 -17.63 4.68 2.07
C LYS A 97 -18.05 4.17 3.46
N ASP A 98 -17.10 4.12 4.37
CA ASP A 98 -17.30 3.79 5.79
C ASP A 98 -16.15 4.45 6.60
N PRO A 99 -16.46 5.34 7.55
CA PRO A 99 -15.44 6.03 8.36
C PRO A 99 -14.47 5.07 9.07
N SER A 100 -14.90 3.83 9.34
CA SER A 100 -14.08 2.82 10.00
C SER A 100 -12.85 2.39 9.20
N PHE A 101 -12.79 2.68 7.90
CA PHE A 101 -11.57 2.46 7.09
C PHE A 101 -10.35 3.20 7.65
N ALA A 102 -10.55 4.32 8.36
CA ALA A 102 -9.44 5.06 8.96
C ALA A 102 -8.63 4.21 9.95
N PHE A 103 -9.27 3.31 10.70
CA PHE A 103 -8.59 2.45 11.68
C PHE A 103 -7.63 1.44 11.04
N GLY A 104 -7.83 1.10 9.78
CA GLY A 104 -6.92 0.23 9.04
C GLY A 104 -5.59 0.91 8.68
N CYS A 105 -5.54 2.24 8.69
CA CYS A 105 -4.40 3.02 8.24
C CYS A 105 -3.79 3.89 9.35
N ALA A 106 -4.45 5.01 9.69
CA ALA A 106 -4.01 5.94 10.73
C ALA A 106 -5.18 6.76 11.26
N VAL A 107 -5.06 7.16 12.53
CA VAL A 107 -5.92 8.14 13.18
C VAL A 107 -5.07 9.13 13.96
N PRO A 108 -5.53 10.38 14.18
CA PRO A 108 -4.79 11.36 14.97
C PRO A 108 -4.40 10.82 16.34
N PHE A 109 -3.13 11.03 16.73
CA PHE A 109 -2.52 10.48 17.95
C PHE A 109 -2.63 8.95 18.08
N GLY A 110 -2.77 8.24 16.96
CA GLY A 110 -2.92 6.80 16.89
C GLY A 110 -1.61 6.02 17.08
N PHE A 111 -1.61 4.80 16.61
CA PHE A 111 -0.50 3.87 16.80
C PHE A 111 0.76 4.26 16.03
N THR A 112 1.91 3.97 16.65
CA THR A 112 3.19 3.86 15.93
C THR A 112 3.20 2.60 15.05
N PRO A 113 4.17 2.46 14.11
CA PRO A 113 4.28 1.25 13.29
C PRO A 113 4.27 -0.05 14.10
N GLN A 114 5.05 -0.08 15.19
CA GLN A 114 5.14 -1.27 16.06
C GLN A 114 3.81 -1.58 16.77
N GLN A 115 3.12 -0.56 17.25
CA GLN A 115 1.82 -0.72 17.91
C GLN A 115 0.75 -1.18 16.92
N MET A 116 0.75 -0.66 15.68
CA MET A 116 -0.17 -1.09 14.63
C MET A 116 0.05 -2.56 14.26
N GLN A 117 1.31 -2.99 14.12
CA GLN A 117 1.62 -4.41 13.87
C GLN A 117 1.21 -5.30 15.05
N ALA A 118 1.49 -4.88 16.28
CA ALA A 118 1.09 -5.63 17.46
C ALA A 118 -0.44 -5.79 17.52
N TRP A 119 -1.19 -4.72 17.25
CA TRP A 119 -2.65 -4.77 17.19
C TRP A 119 -3.18 -5.68 16.08
N LYS A 120 -2.59 -5.62 14.87
CA LYS A 120 -3.02 -6.43 13.73
C LYS A 120 -2.61 -7.89 13.85
N LEU A 121 -1.40 -8.21 14.37
CA LEU A 121 -0.89 -9.58 14.39
C LEU A 121 -1.21 -10.35 15.67
N HIS A 122 -1.25 -9.68 16.82
CA HIS A 122 -1.40 -10.30 18.15
C HIS A 122 -2.61 -9.77 18.93
N GLY A 123 -3.23 -8.69 18.48
CA GLY A 123 -4.49 -8.17 19.02
C GLY A 123 -5.69 -8.60 18.18
N ASN A 124 -6.76 -7.82 18.27
CA ASN A 124 -7.99 -8.04 17.50
C ASN A 124 -8.09 -7.23 16.20
N GLY A 125 -7.05 -6.48 15.84
CA GLY A 125 -7.07 -5.55 14.72
C GLY A 125 -7.39 -6.21 13.39
N ARG A 126 -6.69 -7.31 13.07
CA ARG A 126 -6.96 -8.09 11.85
C ARG A 126 -8.42 -8.54 11.77
N LYS A 127 -8.95 -9.09 12.85
CA LYS A 127 -10.34 -9.57 12.90
C LYS A 127 -11.33 -8.43 12.62
N LEU A 128 -11.18 -7.29 13.31
CA LEU A 128 -12.06 -6.13 13.15
C LEU A 128 -12.00 -5.55 11.74
N MET A 129 -10.78 -5.40 11.19
CA MET A 129 -10.63 -4.88 9.83
C MET A 129 -11.14 -5.85 8.77
N ASP A 130 -10.94 -7.16 8.94
CA ASP A 130 -11.45 -8.17 8.01
C ASP A 130 -13.00 -8.28 8.06
N GLU A 131 -13.63 -8.00 9.20
CA GLU A 131 -15.10 -7.86 9.32
C GLU A 131 -15.59 -6.66 8.49
N LEU A 132 -14.93 -5.51 8.58
CA LEU A 132 -15.24 -4.33 7.76
C LEU A 132 -15.01 -4.61 6.27
N TYR A 133 -13.79 -5.01 5.91
CA TYR A 133 -13.37 -5.24 4.53
C TYR A 133 -14.17 -6.34 3.84
N GLY A 134 -14.64 -7.30 4.64
CA GLY A 134 -15.49 -8.38 4.16
C GLY A 134 -16.82 -7.94 3.53
N LYS A 135 -17.33 -6.76 3.93
CA LYS A 135 -18.51 -6.14 3.31
C LYS A 135 -18.25 -5.71 1.86
N TYR A 136 -16.97 -5.54 1.49
CA TYR A 136 -16.49 -5.09 0.18
C TYR A 136 -15.71 -6.19 -0.57
N ASN A 137 -15.92 -7.47 -0.20
CA ASN A 137 -15.36 -8.64 -0.88
C ASN A 137 -13.81 -8.76 -0.84
N PHE A 138 -13.13 -8.14 0.12
CA PHE A 138 -11.69 -8.29 0.30
C PHE A 138 -11.29 -8.46 1.76
N PHE A 139 -10.03 -8.74 2.01
CA PHE A 139 -9.34 -8.67 3.30
C PHE A 139 -8.02 -7.92 3.12
N GLY A 140 -7.44 -7.43 4.22
CA GLY A 140 -6.19 -6.66 4.19
C GLY A 140 -4.99 -7.46 4.67
N LEU A 141 -3.81 -7.19 4.10
CA LEU A 141 -2.50 -7.55 4.66
C LEU A 141 -1.66 -6.27 4.68
N SER A 142 -0.95 -6.00 5.79
CA SER A 142 -0.06 -4.82 5.84
C SER A 142 0.99 -4.91 4.73
N ALA A 143 1.11 -3.83 3.96
CA ALA A 143 2.03 -3.70 2.84
C ALA A 143 3.33 -3.02 3.26
N LEU A 144 3.22 -1.88 3.94
CA LEU A 144 4.29 -1.14 4.59
C LEU A 144 3.70 -0.15 5.60
N ASN A 145 4.56 0.41 6.48
CA ASN A 145 4.19 1.54 7.31
C ASN A 145 5.12 2.72 7.03
N THR A 146 4.54 3.91 6.87
CA THR A 146 5.31 5.12 6.53
C THR A 146 6.22 5.61 7.66
N GLY A 147 5.99 5.13 8.89
CA GLY A 147 6.51 5.79 10.08
C GLY A 147 5.79 7.12 10.35
N THR A 148 6.27 7.85 11.35
CA THR A 148 5.73 9.18 11.67
C THR A 148 5.93 10.14 10.50
N GLN A 149 4.83 10.72 10.06
CA GLN A 149 4.83 11.62 8.91
C GLN A 149 5.20 13.06 9.27
N MET A 150 5.58 13.83 8.26
CA MET A 150 5.81 15.27 8.40
C MET A 150 4.48 16.04 8.43
N GLY A 151 4.52 17.27 8.97
CA GLY A 151 3.38 18.19 9.01
C GLY A 151 3.02 18.81 7.65
N GLY A 152 3.82 18.53 6.62
CA GLY A 152 3.54 18.91 5.24
C GLY A 152 4.21 20.20 4.78
N TRP A 153 3.94 20.53 3.53
CA TRP A 153 4.45 21.70 2.80
C TRP A 153 3.42 22.81 2.69
N TYR A 154 3.84 24.04 2.98
CA TYR A 154 2.98 25.22 2.98
C TYR A 154 3.58 26.32 2.09
N ARG A 155 2.72 27.00 1.36
CA ARG A 155 3.14 28.16 0.54
C ARG A 155 3.38 29.42 1.37
N LYS A 156 2.80 29.48 2.57
CA LYS A 156 2.96 30.56 3.56
C LYS A 156 3.46 29.99 4.87
N GLU A 157 4.15 30.81 5.63
CA GLU A 157 4.57 30.48 6.99
C GLU A 157 3.36 30.35 7.92
N MET A 158 3.39 29.33 8.78
CA MET A 158 2.34 29.02 9.75
C MET A 158 2.91 29.23 11.16
N ASN A 159 2.46 30.26 11.86
CA ASN A 159 3.00 30.65 13.14
C ASN A 159 2.04 30.44 14.31
N LYS A 160 0.75 30.30 14.05
CA LYS A 160 -0.31 30.16 15.05
C LYS A 160 -1.49 29.38 14.50
N PRO A 161 -2.33 28.79 15.38
CA PRO A 161 -3.50 28.01 14.93
C PRO A 161 -4.49 28.76 14.04
N GLU A 162 -4.60 30.09 14.17
CA GLU A 162 -5.47 30.91 13.34
C GLU A 162 -5.09 30.92 11.87
N ASP A 163 -3.83 30.62 11.55
CA ASP A 163 -3.31 30.58 10.18
C ASP A 163 -3.90 29.42 9.38
N PHE A 164 -4.49 28.44 10.06
CA PHE A 164 -5.22 27.32 9.42
C PHE A 164 -6.60 27.72 8.88
N LYS A 165 -7.18 28.85 9.32
CA LYS A 165 -8.52 29.27 8.87
C LYS A 165 -8.56 29.59 7.39
N GLY A 166 -9.40 28.83 6.66
CA GLY A 166 -9.59 28.98 5.21
C GLY A 166 -8.44 28.40 4.38
N LEU A 167 -7.43 27.77 5.01
CA LEU A 167 -6.31 27.14 4.32
C LEU A 167 -6.82 25.96 3.47
N LYS A 168 -6.59 26.00 2.17
CA LYS A 168 -6.91 24.89 1.27
C LYS A 168 -5.77 23.89 1.32
N MET A 169 -5.97 22.76 2.00
CA MET A 169 -4.93 21.80 2.23
C MET A 169 -5.31 20.40 1.74
N ARG A 170 -4.40 19.78 0.98
CA ARG A 170 -4.50 18.37 0.65
C ARG A 170 -4.14 17.53 1.88
N LEU A 171 -5.01 16.59 2.20
CA LEU A 171 -4.88 15.66 3.32
C LEU A 171 -5.19 14.23 2.85
N GLY A 172 -4.64 13.22 3.56
CA GLY A 172 -4.89 11.82 3.25
C GLY A 172 -6.35 11.41 3.32
N GLY A 173 -7.13 12.01 4.20
CA GLY A 173 -8.57 11.75 4.33
C GLY A 173 -8.99 11.26 5.72
N GLY A 174 -10.24 10.78 5.82
CA GLY A 174 -10.79 10.22 7.05
C GLY A 174 -10.87 11.20 8.22
N VAL A 175 -10.78 10.66 9.43
CA VAL A 175 -10.85 11.41 10.72
C VAL A 175 -9.84 12.55 10.79
N PHE A 176 -8.71 12.40 10.12
CA PHE A 176 -7.69 13.45 10.02
C PHE A 176 -8.22 14.70 9.30
N GLY A 177 -8.81 14.54 8.11
CA GLY A 177 -9.40 15.65 7.37
C GLY A 177 -10.50 16.37 8.18
N GLU A 178 -11.34 15.62 8.88
CA GLU A 178 -12.38 16.16 9.76
C GLU A 178 -11.79 16.94 10.95
N SER A 179 -10.69 16.43 11.53
CA SER A 179 -10.00 17.10 12.65
C SER A 179 -9.41 18.44 12.21
N MET A 180 -8.77 18.48 11.05
CA MET A 180 -8.22 19.73 10.47
C MET A 180 -9.33 20.72 10.07
N ALA A 181 -10.47 20.23 9.61
CA ALA A 181 -11.62 21.09 9.31
C ALA A 181 -12.14 21.82 10.56
N LYS A 182 -12.03 21.23 11.76
CA LYS A 182 -12.35 21.91 13.03
C LYS A 182 -11.41 23.08 13.36
N LEU A 183 -10.20 23.07 12.80
CA LEU A 183 -9.26 24.20 12.86
C LEU A 183 -9.53 25.24 11.76
N GLY A 184 -10.52 25.01 10.90
CA GLY A 184 -10.90 25.90 9.80
C GLY A 184 -10.22 25.60 8.47
N VAL A 185 -9.51 24.49 8.35
CA VAL A 185 -8.90 24.03 7.09
C VAL A 185 -9.98 23.59 6.11
N VAL A 186 -9.85 23.99 4.85
CA VAL A 186 -10.62 23.45 3.73
C VAL A 186 -9.87 22.20 3.21
N ALA A 187 -10.22 21.05 3.81
CA ALA A 187 -9.59 19.78 3.53
C ALA A 187 -10.00 19.23 2.15
N GLN A 188 -9.03 18.78 1.37
CA GLN A 188 -9.24 18.15 0.06
C GLN A 188 -8.43 16.84 -0.02
N SER A 189 -9.04 15.78 -0.50
CA SER A 189 -8.35 14.52 -0.75
C SER A 189 -8.00 14.42 -2.24
N LEU A 190 -6.69 14.34 -2.54
CA LEU A 190 -6.14 14.23 -3.88
C LEU A 190 -5.04 13.16 -3.90
N PRO A 191 -4.93 12.35 -4.98
CA PRO A 191 -3.78 11.47 -5.17
C PRO A 191 -2.47 12.25 -5.17
N GLY A 192 -1.40 11.68 -4.57
CA GLY A 192 -0.11 12.38 -4.43
C GLY A 192 0.47 12.92 -5.74
N GLY A 193 0.27 12.20 -6.85
CA GLY A 193 0.74 12.62 -8.17
C GLY A 193 0.04 13.86 -8.75
N GLU A 194 -1.11 14.28 -8.22
CA GLU A 194 -1.87 15.44 -8.69
C GLU A 194 -1.59 16.72 -7.89
N VAL A 195 -0.96 16.58 -6.72
CA VAL A 195 -0.80 17.67 -5.74
C VAL A 195 0.16 18.75 -6.20
N TYR A 196 1.26 18.39 -6.88
CA TYR A 196 2.23 19.38 -7.39
C TYR A 196 1.55 20.47 -8.22
N GLN A 197 0.74 20.08 -9.19
CA GLN A 197 0.05 21.03 -10.07
C GLN A 197 -0.96 21.88 -9.30
N ALA A 198 -1.63 21.33 -8.29
CA ALA A 198 -2.58 22.06 -7.47
C ALA A 198 -1.90 23.11 -6.59
N LEU A 199 -0.72 22.81 -6.02
CA LEU A 199 0.12 23.77 -5.30
C LEU A 199 0.66 24.85 -6.24
N GLU A 200 1.18 24.47 -7.41
CA GLU A 200 1.73 25.39 -8.41
C GLU A 200 0.69 26.41 -8.89
N LYS A 201 -0.52 25.94 -9.21
CA LYS A 201 -1.64 26.79 -9.64
C LYS A 201 -2.28 27.61 -8.50
N GLY A 202 -1.95 27.32 -7.24
CA GLY A 202 -2.55 27.97 -6.08
C GLY A 202 -3.98 27.53 -5.77
N THR A 203 -4.45 26.42 -6.32
CA THR A 203 -5.72 25.79 -5.92
C THR A 203 -5.60 25.11 -4.56
N LEU A 204 -4.37 24.77 -4.14
CA LEU A 204 -4.00 24.39 -2.78
C LEU A 204 -2.99 25.38 -2.21
N ASP A 205 -3.09 25.63 -0.91
CA ASP A 205 -2.16 26.44 -0.12
C ASP A 205 -1.13 25.59 0.59
N ALA A 206 -1.48 24.33 0.87
CA ALA A 206 -0.64 23.37 1.59
C ALA A 206 -0.98 21.93 1.21
N ALA A 207 -0.04 21.03 1.49
CA ALA A 207 -0.25 19.60 1.32
C ALA A 207 0.66 18.80 2.28
N GLU A 208 0.14 17.70 2.81
CA GLU A 208 0.90 16.64 3.46
C GLU A 208 0.86 15.37 2.60
N PHE A 209 1.83 14.47 2.80
CA PHE A 209 1.82 13.18 2.12
C PHE A 209 2.45 12.10 2.98
N VAL A 210 3.77 11.98 3.03
CA VAL A 210 4.49 11.00 3.83
C VAL A 210 5.62 11.66 4.61
N GLY A 211 6.72 11.93 3.95
CA GLY A 211 7.91 12.43 4.57
C GLY A 211 9.00 12.80 3.57
N PRO A 212 10.19 13.18 4.05
CA PRO A 212 11.21 13.80 3.22
C PRO A 212 11.58 13.04 1.96
N TYR A 213 11.62 11.71 2.02
CA TYR A 213 12.05 10.89 0.89
C TYR A 213 11.06 10.92 -0.29
N ASP A 214 9.77 10.77 -0.02
CA ASP A 214 8.75 10.84 -1.06
C ASP A 214 8.45 12.29 -1.45
N ASP A 215 8.41 13.20 -0.49
CA ASP A 215 8.13 14.61 -0.73
C ASP A 215 9.21 15.27 -1.62
N GLU A 216 10.50 14.89 -1.46
CA GLU A 216 11.59 15.29 -2.36
C GLU A 216 11.31 14.85 -3.80
N LYS A 217 10.81 13.61 -4.00
CA LYS A 217 10.49 13.07 -5.33
C LYS A 217 9.27 13.70 -5.97
N LEU A 218 8.30 14.08 -5.16
CA LEU A 218 7.12 14.81 -5.62
C LEU A 218 7.45 16.27 -5.97
N GLY A 219 8.63 16.77 -5.55
CA GLY A 219 9.15 18.08 -5.91
C GLY A 219 8.41 19.25 -5.27
N TRP A 220 7.68 19.02 -4.17
CA TRP A 220 6.82 20.03 -3.55
C TRP A 220 7.61 21.22 -2.97
N ASN A 221 8.88 21.02 -2.60
CA ASN A 221 9.79 22.09 -2.21
C ASN A 221 9.99 23.19 -3.28
N LYS A 222 9.65 22.92 -4.53
CA LYS A 222 9.74 23.89 -5.62
C LYS A 222 8.54 24.85 -5.67
N VAL A 223 7.40 24.43 -5.12
CA VAL A 223 6.12 25.15 -5.20
C VAL A 223 5.54 25.56 -3.83
N ALA A 224 6.12 25.02 -2.73
CA ALA A 224 5.82 25.38 -1.35
C ALA A 224 7.13 25.44 -0.56
N LYS A 225 7.35 26.53 0.21
CA LYS A 225 8.66 26.82 0.81
C LYS A 225 8.81 26.38 2.26
N TYR A 226 7.69 26.21 2.96
CA TYR A 226 7.72 25.94 4.40
C TYR A 226 7.37 24.50 4.67
N TYR A 227 8.32 23.76 5.23
CA TYR A 227 8.17 22.34 5.55
C TYR A 227 8.12 22.14 7.06
N TYR A 228 7.02 21.60 7.55
CA TYR A 228 6.78 21.46 8.99
C TYR A 228 6.94 20.03 9.47
N TYR A 229 7.46 19.89 10.66
CA TYR A 229 7.56 18.63 11.41
C TYR A 229 6.38 18.51 12.38
N GLY A 230 6.07 17.25 12.73
CA GLY A 230 5.02 16.94 13.70
C GLY A 230 3.66 16.70 13.08
N GLY A 231 3.58 15.70 12.16
CA GLY A 231 2.31 15.18 11.64
C GLY A 231 1.56 14.39 12.71
N TRP A 232 1.04 15.07 13.75
CA TRP A 232 0.33 14.43 14.87
C TRP A 232 -0.89 13.61 14.45
N TRP A 233 -1.36 13.83 13.26
CA TRP A 233 -2.48 13.11 12.66
C TRP A 233 -2.11 11.73 12.12
N GLU A 234 -0.83 11.47 11.87
CA GLU A 234 -0.32 10.18 11.37
C GLU A 234 0.95 9.78 12.10
N GLY A 235 0.79 9.05 13.21
CA GLY A 235 1.91 8.42 13.95
C GLY A 235 2.61 7.32 13.16
N GLY A 236 1.96 6.84 12.10
CA GLY A 236 2.44 5.88 11.13
C GLY A 236 1.27 5.37 10.29
N ALA A 237 1.22 5.74 9.01
CA ALA A 237 0.19 5.21 8.11
C ALA A 237 0.55 3.78 7.69
N ASP A 238 -0.30 2.82 8.05
CA ASP A 238 -0.17 1.43 7.64
C ASP A 238 -0.90 1.23 6.31
N LEU A 239 -0.16 1.10 5.23
CA LEU A 239 -0.71 0.79 3.94
C LEU A 239 -0.96 -0.71 3.83
N GLU A 240 -1.94 -1.09 3.02
CA GLU A 240 -2.37 -2.48 2.94
C GLU A 240 -2.47 -2.97 1.50
N PHE A 241 -2.16 -4.25 1.33
CA PHE A 241 -2.61 -5.03 0.21
C PHE A 241 -4.05 -5.48 0.49
N PHE A 242 -5.00 -4.96 -0.26
CA PHE A 242 -6.38 -5.42 -0.28
C PHE A 242 -6.49 -6.58 -1.26
N ILE A 243 -6.91 -7.73 -0.79
CA ILE A 243 -6.91 -8.98 -1.55
C ILE A 243 -8.35 -9.47 -1.73
N ASN A 244 -8.77 -9.62 -2.98
CA ASN A 244 -10.10 -10.14 -3.31
C ASN A 244 -10.28 -11.55 -2.73
N LYS A 245 -11.35 -11.74 -1.95
CA LYS A 245 -11.63 -13.01 -1.25
C LYS A 245 -11.83 -14.17 -2.20
N LYS A 246 -12.54 -13.95 -3.32
CA LYS A 246 -12.83 -15.00 -4.30
C LYS A 246 -11.57 -15.40 -5.07
N ALA A 247 -10.73 -14.43 -5.43
CA ALA A 247 -9.45 -14.71 -6.07
C ALA A 247 -8.52 -15.49 -5.13
N PHE A 248 -8.44 -15.09 -3.86
CA PHE A 248 -7.62 -15.78 -2.87
C PHE A 248 -8.09 -17.21 -2.58
N ALA A 249 -9.41 -17.43 -2.50
CA ALA A 249 -9.98 -18.75 -2.26
C ALA A 249 -9.70 -19.76 -3.39
N LYS A 250 -9.42 -19.29 -4.61
CA LYS A 250 -9.04 -20.15 -5.76
C LYS A 250 -7.58 -20.60 -5.72
N LEU A 251 -6.75 -19.99 -4.88
CA LEU A 251 -5.35 -20.38 -4.74
C LEU A 251 -5.20 -21.68 -3.97
N SER A 252 -4.15 -22.45 -4.31
CA SER A 252 -3.71 -23.56 -3.47
C SER A 252 -3.24 -23.05 -2.10
N ALA A 253 -3.23 -23.93 -1.10
CA ALA A 253 -2.73 -23.59 0.24
C ALA A 253 -1.30 -23.03 0.20
N ASP A 254 -0.43 -23.58 -0.65
CA ASP A 254 0.94 -23.09 -0.84
C ASP A 254 0.96 -21.65 -1.40
N ASN A 255 0.17 -21.38 -2.42
CA ASN A 255 0.09 -20.02 -3.00
C ASN A 255 -0.53 -19.02 -2.01
N GLN A 256 -1.50 -19.43 -1.20
CA GLN A 256 -2.04 -18.60 -0.11
C GLN A 256 -0.96 -18.26 0.93
N ALA A 257 -0.13 -19.24 1.29
CA ALA A 257 1.01 -19.02 2.19
C ALA A 257 2.06 -18.08 1.56
N ILE A 258 2.37 -18.27 0.28
CA ILE A 258 3.28 -17.39 -0.48
C ILE A 258 2.78 -15.94 -0.48
N VAL A 259 1.50 -15.68 -0.73
CA VAL A 259 0.90 -14.33 -0.69
C VAL A 259 1.11 -13.68 0.69
N ARG A 260 0.86 -14.41 1.77
CA ARG A 260 1.05 -13.89 3.13
C ARG A 260 2.52 -13.63 3.45
N ALA A 261 3.42 -14.53 3.06
CA ALA A 261 4.86 -14.36 3.25
C ALA A 261 5.41 -13.17 2.44
N ALA A 262 4.97 -13.02 1.19
CA ALA A 262 5.38 -11.91 0.33
C ALA A 262 4.93 -10.55 0.88
N ALA A 263 3.73 -10.46 1.47
CA ALA A 263 3.27 -9.25 2.13
C ALA A 263 4.16 -8.90 3.35
N ALA A 264 4.54 -9.88 4.16
CA ALA A 264 5.44 -9.65 5.30
C ALA A 264 6.84 -9.18 4.86
N VAL A 265 7.38 -9.76 3.78
CA VAL A 265 8.67 -9.32 3.20
C VAL A 265 8.58 -7.90 2.66
N ALA A 266 7.49 -7.56 1.96
CA ALA A 266 7.28 -6.21 1.44
C ALA A 266 7.13 -5.19 2.57
N TYR A 267 6.43 -5.55 3.65
CA TYR A 267 6.26 -4.71 4.85
C TYR A 267 7.60 -4.34 5.49
N ASP A 268 8.45 -5.32 5.73
CA ASP A 268 9.77 -5.12 6.33
C ASP A 268 10.67 -4.24 5.44
N ASP A 269 10.73 -4.56 4.15
CA ASP A 269 11.52 -3.80 3.16
C ASP A 269 11.07 -2.34 3.07
N GLY A 270 9.78 -2.07 2.87
CA GLY A 270 9.25 -0.72 2.70
C GLY A 270 9.35 0.14 3.96
N THR A 271 9.02 -0.43 5.12
CA THR A 271 9.09 0.27 6.41
C THR A 271 10.54 0.60 6.77
N SER A 272 11.47 -0.35 6.60
CA SER A 272 12.90 -0.14 6.85
C SER A 272 13.50 0.88 5.89
N LYS A 273 13.07 0.90 4.64
CA LYS A 273 13.51 1.87 3.63
C LYS A 273 13.17 3.31 4.02
N TYR A 274 11.97 3.57 4.54
CA TYR A 274 11.61 4.89 5.05
C TYR A 274 12.48 5.32 6.23
N LEU A 275 12.70 4.43 7.21
CA LEU A 275 13.57 4.71 8.35
C LEU A 275 14.99 5.09 7.92
N ALA A 276 15.52 4.45 6.89
CA ALA A 276 16.86 4.71 6.38
C ALA A 276 16.94 6.00 5.54
N LEU A 277 15.97 6.25 4.68
CA LEU A 277 16.07 7.28 3.64
C LEU A 277 15.46 8.64 4.01
N ASN A 278 14.43 8.69 4.88
CA ASN A 278 13.84 9.95 5.32
C ASN A 278 14.86 10.91 5.95
N PRO A 279 15.77 10.48 6.87
CA PRO A 279 16.79 11.39 7.44
C PRO A 279 17.76 11.91 6.38
N ILE A 280 18.09 11.11 5.37
CA ILE A 280 19.00 11.50 4.29
C ILE A 280 18.36 12.57 3.41
N SER A 281 17.10 12.35 2.99
CA SER A 281 16.35 13.31 2.18
C SER A 281 16.04 14.60 2.95
N LEU A 282 15.76 14.51 4.26
CA LEU A 282 15.55 15.71 5.07
C LEU A 282 16.81 16.60 5.07
N LYS A 283 18.01 16.03 5.23
CA LYS A 283 19.26 16.80 5.15
C LYS A 283 19.43 17.49 3.81
N LYS A 284 19.08 16.83 2.70
CA LYS A 284 19.14 17.42 1.36
C LYS A 284 18.15 18.57 1.20
N LEU A 285 16.89 18.36 1.64
CA LEU A 285 15.86 19.39 1.57
C LEU A 285 16.24 20.64 2.36
N VAL A 286 16.73 20.49 3.59
CA VAL A 286 17.22 21.60 4.41
C VAL A 286 18.41 22.32 3.76
N ALA A 287 19.35 21.59 3.14
CA ALA A 287 20.49 22.17 2.44
C ALA A 287 20.13 22.90 1.15
N SER A 288 18.96 22.60 0.57
CA SER A 288 18.49 23.24 -0.66
C SER A 288 17.77 24.58 -0.44
N GLY A 289 17.55 25.00 0.80
CA GLY A 289 16.87 26.24 1.22
C GLY A 289 15.42 26.02 1.53
#